data_833081644e069ab4ef0ce3b14622f555
#
_entry.id   833081644e069ab4ef0ce3b14622f555
#
_cell.length_a   1.000
_cell.length_b   1.000
_cell.length_c   1.000
_cell.angle_alpha   90.00
_cell.angle_beta   90.00
_cell.angle_gamma   90.00
#
_symmetry.space_group_name_H-M   'P 1'
#
loop_
_entity.id
_entity.type
_entity.pdbx_description
1 polymer ?
#
loop_
_entity_poly.entity_id
_entity_poly.type
_entity_poly.pdbx_seq_one_letter_code
_entity_poly.pdbx_strand_id
1 'polypeptide(L)'
;MKLTILGTGNATVSECYNTCYAISDEGKHFLVDAGGGNRILKVLKDTGIDMNDIHDIFVTHEHVDHVLGIIWLVRMIGQRMNQGKYEGDLRIYCHEELAEKIQAIANMTIQQKVCKHMGGANPV
;
A
#
# COMPACT_ATOMS: atom_id res chain seq x y z
N MET A 1 20.98 1.49 -2.32
CA MET A 1 19.78 1.11 -1.54
C MET A 1 19.54 2.13 -0.44
N LYS A 2 18.30 2.50 -0.24
CA LYS A 2 17.93 3.53 0.73
C LYS A 2 16.74 3.05 1.55
N LEU A 3 16.79 3.25 2.86
CA LEU A 3 15.66 3.00 3.76
C LEU A 3 15.01 4.33 4.13
N THR A 4 13.71 4.45 3.90
CA THR A 4 12.94 5.64 4.28
C THR A 4 11.89 5.24 5.31
N ILE A 5 11.96 5.81 6.50
CA ILE A 5 10.98 5.58 7.56
C ILE A 5 9.80 6.52 7.32
N LEU A 6 8.63 5.97 7.08
CA LEU A 6 7.41 6.73 6.79
C LEU A 6 6.59 7.00 8.03
N GLY A 7 6.69 6.12 9.02
CA GLY A 7 5.99 6.27 10.29
C GLY A 7 6.59 5.36 11.34
N THR A 8 6.51 5.76 12.61
CA THR A 8 7.06 5.02 13.74
C THR A 8 6.02 4.78 14.83
N GLY A 9 4.78 5.21 14.63
CA GLY A 9 3.76 5.16 15.66
C GLY A 9 3.10 3.80 15.82
N ASN A 10 2.59 3.53 17.02
CA ASN A 10 1.76 2.35 17.27
C ASN A 10 0.31 2.62 16.84
N ALA A 11 -0.57 1.63 17.04
CA ALA A 11 -1.95 1.68 16.56
C ALA A 11 -2.77 2.88 17.07
N THR A 12 -2.43 3.42 18.23
CA THR A 12 -3.20 4.50 18.86
C THR A 12 -2.58 5.89 18.72
N VAL A 13 -1.44 5.99 18.04
CA VAL A 13 -0.75 7.27 17.87
C VAL A 13 -1.53 8.19 16.94
N SER A 14 -1.55 9.48 17.25
CA SER A 14 -2.25 10.50 16.44
C SER A 14 -1.33 11.60 15.90
N GLU A 15 -0.15 11.77 16.47
CA GLU A 15 0.78 12.85 16.08
C GLU A 15 1.75 12.44 14.99
N CYS A 16 2.10 11.17 14.89
CA CYS A 16 2.92 10.64 13.82
C CYS A 16 2.23 9.45 13.16
N TYR A 17 2.67 9.09 11.96
CA TYR A 17 2.04 8.00 11.25
C TYR A 17 2.42 6.63 11.83
N ASN A 18 1.58 5.62 11.59
CA ASN A 18 1.80 4.26 12.03
C ASN A 18 3.08 3.68 11.41
N THR A 19 3.68 2.69 12.07
CA THR A 19 4.94 2.10 11.64
C THR A 19 4.85 1.55 10.23
N CYS A 20 5.61 2.12 9.33
CA CYS A 20 5.79 1.63 7.96
C CYS A 20 7.07 2.24 7.39
N TYR A 21 7.63 1.59 6.37
CA TYR A 21 8.85 2.06 5.76
C TYR A 21 8.96 1.61 4.30
N ALA A 22 9.84 2.24 3.56
CA ALA A 22 10.14 1.90 2.18
C ALA A 22 11.62 1.59 2.02
N ILE A 23 11.92 0.57 1.24
CA ILE A 23 13.27 0.25 0.78
C ILE A 23 13.35 0.64 -0.69
N SER A 24 14.25 1.54 -1.02
CA SER A 24 14.35 2.09 -2.38
C SER A 24 15.66 1.68 -3.02
N ASP A 25 15.58 1.30 -4.30
CA ASP A 25 16.76 0.97 -5.10
C ASP A 25 16.45 1.24 -6.57
N GLU A 26 17.37 1.93 -7.24
CA GLU A 26 17.25 2.25 -8.67
C GLU A 26 15.92 2.90 -9.07
N GLY A 27 15.42 3.80 -8.21
CA GLY A 27 14.18 4.53 -8.48
C GLY A 27 12.91 3.75 -8.23
N LYS A 28 13.01 2.51 -7.74
CA LYS A 28 11.85 1.70 -7.38
C LYS A 28 11.78 1.51 -5.87
N HIS A 29 10.56 1.34 -5.36
CA HIS A 29 10.31 1.28 -3.93
C HIS A 29 9.59 0.00 -3.55
N PHE A 30 10.11 -0.66 -2.52
CA PHE A 30 9.45 -1.78 -1.85
C PHE A 30 8.89 -1.25 -0.53
N LEU A 31 7.57 -1.29 -0.39
CA LEU A 31 6.90 -0.73 0.78
C LEU A 31 6.61 -1.85 1.78
N VAL A 32 6.88 -1.58 3.06
CA VAL A 32 6.52 -2.50 4.15
C VAL A 32 5.46 -1.82 5.01
N ASP A 33 4.25 -2.33 4.95
CA ASP A 33 3.05 -1.77 5.53
C ASP A 33 2.74 -0.36 4.98
N ALA A 34 1.57 0.17 5.29
CA ALA A 34 1.17 1.50 4.80
C ALA A 34 0.34 2.26 5.84
N GLY A 35 0.34 1.77 7.08
CA GLY A 35 -0.39 2.42 8.15
C GLY A 35 -1.89 2.26 8.08
N GLY A 36 -2.60 3.03 8.89
CA GLY A 36 -4.03 2.82 9.15
C GLY A 36 -4.98 3.70 8.36
N GLY A 37 -4.53 4.47 7.39
CA GLY A 37 -5.45 5.35 6.68
C GLY A 37 -4.85 6.06 5.48
N ASN A 38 -5.58 7.08 5.01
CA ASN A 38 -5.22 7.80 3.78
C ASN A 38 -4.02 8.73 3.93
N ARG A 39 -3.56 8.98 5.13
CA ARG A 39 -2.40 9.83 5.36
C ARG A 39 -1.13 9.28 4.69
N ILE A 40 -1.11 7.97 4.37
CA ILE A 40 0.00 7.40 3.62
C ILE A 40 0.25 8.16 2.31
N LEU A 41 -0.80 8.67 1.67
CA LEU A 41 -0.69 9.40 0.42
C LEU A 41 0.13 10.68 0.61
N LYS A 42 -0.13 11.41 1.71
CA LYS A 42 0.63 12.62 2.05
C LYS A 42 2.06 12.28 2.47
N VAL A 43 2.24 11.23 3.26
CA VAL A 43 3.56 10.83 3.73
C VAL A 43 4.46 10.45 2.56
N LEU A 44 3.96 9.72 1.59
CA LEU A 44 4.72 9.39 0.39
C LEU A 44 5.10 10.64 -0.40
N LYS A 45 4.16 11.56 -0.57
CA LYS A 45 4.42 12.82 -1.25
C LYS A 45 5.49 13.64 -0.54
N ASP A 46 5.38 13.76 0.79
CA ASP A 46 6.32 14.56 1.58
C ASP A 46 7.72 13.96 1.60
N THR A 47 7.84 12.65 1.42
CA THR A 47 9.15 11.96 1.38
C THR A 47 9.70 11.81 -0.02
N GLY A 48 8.98 12.30 -1.04
CA GLY A 48 9.43 12.24 -2.42
C GLY A 48 9.29 10.88 -3.10
N ILE A 49 8.47 10.00 -2.55
CA ILE A 49 8.20 8.68 -3.13
C ILE A 49 6.97 8.75 -4.03
N ASP A 50 7.15 8.48 -5.32
CA ASP A 50 6.05 8.44 -6.28
C ASP A 50 5.38 7.08 -6.26
N MET A 51 4.06 7.05 -6.11
CA MET A 51 3.30 5.81 -6.14
C MET A 51 3.48 5.03 -7.43
N ASN A 52 3.79 5.70 -8.53
CA ASN A 52 4.04 5.04 -9.82
C ASN A 52 5.26 4.13 -9.77
N ASP A 53 6.15 4.33 -8.81
CA ASP A 53 7.37 3.55 -8.63
C ASP A 53 7.24 2.51 -7.50
N ILE A 54 6.06 2.36 -6.92
CA ILE A 54 5.76 1.33 -5.92
C ILE A 54 5.10 0.15 -6.63
N HIS A 55 5.81 -0.96 -6.73
CA HIS A 55 5.31 -2.17 -7.38
C HIS A 55 5.20 -3.36 -6.43
N ASP A 56 5.80 -3.27 -5.26
CA ASP A 56 5.84 -4.35 -4.29
C ASP A 56 5.54 -3.82 -2.89
N ILE A 57 4.57 -4.44 -2.23
CA ILE A 57 4.17 -4.07 -0.87
C ILE A 57 4.11 -5.34 -0.03
N PHE A 58 4.78 -5.34 1.11
CA PHE A 58 4.69 -6.42 2.10
C PHE A 58 3.82 -5.96 3.27
N VAL A 59 2.84 -6.78 3.64
CA VAL A 59 1.93 -6.48 4.76
C VAL A 59 2.21 -7.45 5.89
N THR A 60 2.62 -6.92 7.04
CA THR A 60 3.06 -7.74 8.17
C THR A 60 1.92 -8.22 9.05
N HIS A 61 0.85 -7.43 9.21
CA HIS A 61 -0.25 -7.70 10.13
C HIS A 61 -1.59 -7.36 9.50
N GLU A 62 -2.67 -8.00 9.99
CA GLU A 62 -4.04 -7.71 9.58
C GLU A 62 -4.70 -6.56 10.36
N HIS A 63 -4.02 -5.99 11.36
CA HIS A 63 -4.56 -4.90 12.16
C HIS A 63 -4.73 -3.63 11.33
N VAL A 64 -5.67 -2.78 11.74
CA VAL A 64 -6.03 -1.57 11.00
C VAL A 64 -4.86 -0.63 10.76
N ASP A 65 -3.90 -0.56 11.69
CA ASP A 65 -2.72 0.28 11.55
C ASP A 65 -1.69 -0.23 10.54
N HIS A 66 -1.95 -1.40 9.92
CA HIS A 66 -1.09 -1.97 8.87
C HIS A 66 -1.82 -2.17 7.55
N VAL A 67 -3.15 -2.24 7.54
CA VAL A 67 -3.93 -2.70 6.40
C VAL A 67 -4.67 -1.59 5.66
N LEU A 68 -5.29 -0.63 6.37
CA LEU A 68 -6.14 0.35 5.69
C LEU A 68 -5.37 1.27 4.75
N GLY A 69 -4.12 1.58 5.05
CA GLY A 69 -3.26 2.31 4.12
C GLY A 69 -3.04 1.55 2.82
N ILE A 70 -2.95 0.22 2.88
CA ILE A 70 -2.84 -0.63 1.70
C ILE A 70 -4.07 -0.47 0.80
N ILE A 71 -5.27 -0.44 1.39
CA ILE A 71 -6.51 -0.27 0.63
C ILE A 71 -6.51 1.09 -0.11
N TRP A 72 -6.05 2.16 0.53
CA TRP A 72 -5.91 3.46 -0.11
C TRP A 72 -4.93 3.42 -1.28
N LEU A 73 -3.80 2.71 -1.13
CA LEU A 73 -2.83 2.57 -2.21
C LEU A 73 -3.40 1.76 -3.37
N VAL A 74 -4.10 0.67 -3.09
CA VAL A 74 -4.77 -0.13 -4.12
C VAL A 74 -5.74 0.74 -4.91
N ARG A 75 -6.53 1.55 -4.23
CA ARG A 75 -7.48 2.45 -4.89
C ARG A 75 -6.77 3.46 -5.79
N MET A 76 -5.77 4.13 -5.27
CA MET A 76 -5.07 5.19 -6.01
C MET A 76 -4.27 4.64 -7.17
N ILE A 77 -3.56 3.55 -6.97
CA ILE A 77 -2.79 2.90 -8.04
C ILE A 77 -3.72 2.32 -9.09
N GLY A 78 -4.84 1.71 -8.68
CA GLY A 78 -5.83 1.20 -9.61
C GLY A 78 -6.44 2.30 -10.48
N GLN A 79 -6.70 3.47 -9.91
CA GLN A 79 -7.17 4.63 -10.68
C GLN A 79 -6.11 5.08 -11.71
N ARG A 80 -4.84 5.08 -11.32
CA ARG A 80 -3.75 5.44 -12.24
C ARG A 80 -3.59 4.42 -13.35
N MET A 81 -3.82 3.13 -13.08
CA MET A 81 -3.84 2.11 -14.11
C MET A 81 -4.96 2.39 -15.14
N ASN A 82 -6.15 2.76 -14.67
CA ASN A 82 -7.26 3.13 -15.56
C ASN A 82 -6.95 4.35 -16.41
N GLN A 83 -6.15 5.27 -15.90
CA GLN A 83 -5.76 6.49 -16.60
C GLN A 83 -4.54 6.30 -17.52
N GLY A 84 -3.96 5.11 -17.52
CA GLY A 84 -2.73 4.84 -18.28
C GLY A 84 -1.48 5.50 -17.69
N LYS A 85 -1.51 5.88 -16.42
CA LYS A 85 -0.39 6.59 -15.76
C LYS A 85 0.49 5.69 -14.92
N TYR A 86 0.12 4.44 -14.71
CA TYR A 86 0.89 3.47 -13.93
C TYR A 86 1.27 2.32 -14.84
N GLU A 87 2.56 2.04 -14.94
CA GLU A 87 3.08 0.96 -15.76
C GLU A 87 3.46 -0.24 -14.90
N GLY A 88 3.12 -1.44 -15.37
CA GLY A 88 3.44 -2.68 -14.69
C GLY A 88 2.37 -3.10 -13.69
N ASP A 89 2.73 -4.05 -12.85
CA ASP A 89 1.83 -4.65 -11.87
C ASP A 89 2.15 -4.18 -10.45
N LEU A 90 1.15 -4.20 -9.60
CA LEU A 90 1.33 -4.03 -8.15
C LEU A 90 1.20 -5.41 -7.51
N ARG A 91 2.23 -5.82 -6.77
CA ARG A 91 2.26 -7.09 -6.05
C ARG A 91 2.19 -6.84 -4.56
N ILE A 92 1.28 -7.54 -3.89
CA ILE A 92 1.11 -7.45 -2.44
C ILE A 92 1.46 -8.81 -1.85
N TYR A 93 2.45 -8.82 -0.96
CA TYR A 93 2.95 -10.03 -0.31
C TYR A 93 2.45 -10.06 1.12
N CYS A 94 1.74 -11.12 1.48
CA CYS A 94 1.19 -11.27 2.82
C CYS A 94 0.77 -12.72 3.05
N HIS A 95 0.38 -13.03 4.29
CA HIS A 95 -0.18 -14.33 4.62
C HIS A 95 -1.47 -14.56 3.83
N GLU A 96 -1.76 -15.81 3.47
CA GLU A 96 -2.92 -16.17 2.65
C GLU A 96 -4.26 -15.67 3.22
N GLU A 97 -4.46 -15.84 4.52
CA GLU A 97 -5.69 -15.36 5.19
C GLU A 97 -5.83 -13.84 5.10
N LEU A 98 -4.71 -13.13 5.23
CA LEU A 98 -4.70 -11.68 5.12
C LEU A 98 -4.97 -11.23 3.68
N ALA A 99 -4.47 -11.96 2.70
CA ALA A 99 -4.74 -11.68 1.29
C ALA A 99 -6.24 -11.69 0.99
N GLU A 100 -6.96 -12.68 1.53
CA GLU A 100 -8.41 -12.77 1.36
C GLU A 100 -9.13 -11.59 2.01
N LYS A 101 -8.68 -11.15 3.19
CA LYS A 101 -9.26 -10.01 3.90
C LYS A 101 -9.04 -8.70 3.13
N ILE A 102 -7.83 -8.48 2.64
CA ILE A 102 -7.52 -7.29 1.83
C ILE A 102 -8.40 -7.25 0.60
N GLN A 103 -8.55 -8.36 -0.10
CA GLN A 103 -9.38 -8.44 -1.27
C GLN A 103 -10.86 -8.17 -0.94
N ALA A 104 -11.36 -8.73 0.16
CA ALA A 104 -12.73 -8.50 0.61
C ALA A 104 -12.98 -7.02 0.94
N ILE A 105 -12.07 -6.38 1.68
CA ILE A 105 -12.20 -4.96 2.01
C ILE A 105 -12.18 -4.11 0.75
N ALA A 106 -11.27 -4.38 -0.17
CA ALA A 106 -11.18 -3.65 -1.42
C ALA A 106 -12.46 -3.81 -2.26
N ASN A 107 -12.99 -5.03 -2.36
CA ASN A 107 -14.21 -5.28 -3.12
C ASN A 107 -15.43 -4.58 -2.52
N MET A 108 -15.48 -4.44 -1.20
CA MET A 108 -16.60 -3.76 -0.52
C MET A 108 -16.51 -2.24 -0.57
N THR A 109 -15.32 -1.67 -0.73
CA THR A 109 -15.09 -0.24 -0.52
C THR A 109 -14.60 0.50 -1.76
N ILE A 110 -14.09 -0.19 -2.76
CA ILE A 110 -13.53 0.41 -3.98
C ILE A 110 -14.44 0.09 -5.17
N GLN A 111 -14.60 1.07 -6.07
CA GLN A 111 -15.41 0.87 -7.28
C GLN A 111 -14.89 -0.28 -8.13
N GLN A 112 -15.79 -1.05 -8.71
CA GLN A 112 -15.45 -2.22 -9.52
C GLN A 112 -14.47 -1.92 -10.66
N LYS A 113 -14.63 -0.80 -11.33
CA LYS A 113 -13.72 -0.42 -12.41
C LYS A 113 -12.27 -0.21 -11.96
N VAL A 114 -12.05 0.00 -10.66
CA VAL A 114 -10.73 0.08 -10.06
C VAL A 114 -10.29 -1.29 -9.56
N CYS A 115 -11.18 -2.00 -8.87
CA CYS A 115 -10.91 -3.33 -8.33
C CYS A 115 -10.57 -4.37 -9.40
N LYS A 116 -11.01 -4.17 -10.64
CA LYS A 116 -10.74 -5.14 -11.72
C LYS A 116 -9.23 -5.35 -11.97
N HIS A 117 -8.40 -4.41 -11.51
CA HIS A 117 -6.95 -4.53 -11.63
C HIS A 117 -6.34 -5.40 -10.54
N MET A 118 -7.12 -5.76 -9.52
CA MET A 118 -6.65 -6.67 -8.49
C MET A 118 -6.71 -8.10 -9.02
N GLY A 119 -5.55 -8.67 -9.30
CA GLY A 119 -5.43 -10.10 -9.49
C GLY A 119 -5.62 -10.80 -8.16
N GLY A 120 -5.56 -12.12 -8.15
CA GLY A 120 -5.50 -12.86 -6.90
C GLY A 120 -4.30 -12.40 -6.09
N ALA A 121 -4.46 -12.28 -4.76
CA ALA A 121 -3.35 -11.93 -3.91
C ALA A 121 -2.30 -13.05 -3.95
N ASN A 122 -1.03 -12.67 -3.91
CA ASN A 122 0.07 -13.62 -3.93
C ASN A 122 0.52 -13.87 -2.50
N PRO A 123 0.15 -15.01 -1.89
CA PRO A 123 0.61 -15.32 -0.54
C PRO A 123 2.12 -15.54 -0.53
N VAL A 124 2.74 -15.15 0.54
CA VAL A 124 4.16 -15.35 0.75
C VAL A 124 4.39 -16.64 1.52
#